data_2682566e276534be93614b47758ad340
#
_entry.id   2682566e276534be93614b47758ad340
#
_cell.length_a   1.000
_cell.length_b   1.000
_cell.length_c   1.000
_cell.angle_alpha   90.00
_cell.angle_beta   90.00
_cell.angle_gamma   90.00
#
_symmetry.space_group_name_H-M   'P 1'
#
loop_
_entity.id
_entity.type
_entity.pdbx_description
1 polymer ?
#
loop_
_entity_poly.entity_id
_entity_poly.type
_entity_poly.pdbx_seq_one_letter_code
_entity_poly.pdbx_strand_id
1 'polypeptide(L)'
;LISLNNKYNSVPFQIREDIYGRTIRKPFDYIHAQRCGDHVPFYHSPCHLDDAVFRDNNKYCDTVGGWHDAGDLRKWTAHTMMLGIALNHLKRINDPDWRVFDPAHGDISNELKWGNQYFLKAQSESGLVYHDVAGGVEGDNSDNRWTNNIIGDGDDRHINTMHDGVVQWEFVYFESMNALTFAESDPYYSDICKKAALKTYEYALTKELSKCEEIAWAVLALKELYSATGDDKILSELESKTKLLLSLQENDFKFDQKNLRGFFYADTSKNDFFRNPRDGGIP
;
A
#
# COMPACT_ATOMS: atom_id res chain seq x y z
N LEU A 1 -7.69 35.10 -4.65
CA LEU A 1 -6.57 35.88 -4.11
C LEU A 1 -6.69 35.95 -2.59
N ILE A 2 -5.64 35.60 -1.87
CA ILE A 2 -5.56 35.78 -0.41
C ILE A 2 -4.59 36.93 -0.16
N SER A 3 -4.98 37.89 0.70
CA SER A 3 -4.14 39.01 1.12
C SER A 3 -3.81 38.89 2.58
N LEU A 4 -2.54 39.08 2.92
CA LEU A 4 -2.05 39.15 4.30
C LEU A 4 -1.64 40.59 4.65
N ASN A 5 -2.36 41.18 5.59
CA ASN A 5 -2.11 42.55 6.08
C ASN A 5 -2.07 43.61 4.95
N ASN A 6 -2.80 43.44 3.88
CA ASN A 6 -2.80 44.30 2.68
C ASN A 6 -1.42 44.53 2.04
N LYS A 7 -0.40 43.75 2.46
CA LYS A 7 0.99 43.93 2.01
C LYS A 7 1.44 42.78 1.09
N TYR A 8 0.96 41.57 1.33
CA TYR A 8 1.35 40.40 0.57
C TYR A 8 0.12 39.75 -0.01
N ASN A 9 0.13 39.52 -1.31
CA ASN A 9 -0.95 38.87 -2.02
C ASN A 9 -0.48 37.53 -2.57
N SER A 10 -1.35 36.50 -2.50
CA SER A 10 -1.12 35.26 -3.21
C SER A 10 -1.19 35.48 -4.72
N VAL A 11 -0.66 34.54 -5.50
CA VAL A 11 -1.05 34.43 -6.91
C VAL A 11 -2.56 34.20 -7.01
N PRO A 12 -3.21 34.64 -8.09
CA PRO A 12 -4.62 34.30 -8.34
C PRO A 12 -4.79 32.78 -8.40
N PHE A 13 -5.81 32.25 -7.75
CA PHE A 13 -6.20 30.86 -7.84
C PHE A 13 -7.72 30.76 -7.96
N GLN A 14 -8.18 29.66 -8.55
CA GLN A 14 -9.60 29.38 -8.67
C GLN A 14 -10.05 28.48 -7.51
N ILE A 15 -11.25 28.76 -7.01
CA ILE A 15 -11.98 27.85 -6.12
C ILE A 15 -13.11 27.26 -6.94
N ARG A 16 -13.03 25.93 -7.20
CA ARG A 16 -14.00 25.20 -8.01
C ARG A 16 -14.14 23.80 -7.44
N GLU A 17 -15.30 23.19 -7.63
CA GLU A 17 -15.56 21.81 -7.22
C GLU A 17 -14.72 20.81 -8.03
N ASP A 18 -14.48 21.10 -9.32
CA ASP A 18 -13.76 20.24 -10.27
C ASP A 18 -12.24 20.53 -10.37
N ILE A 19 -11.66 21.32 -9.45
CA ILE A 19 -10.27 21.83 -9.62
C ILE A 19 -9.23 20.71 -9.70
N TYR A 20 -9.47 19.60 -9.02
CA TYR A 20 -8.59 18.45 -9.01
C TYR A 20 -8.91 17.44 -10.13
N GLY A 21 -10.08 17.47 -10.72
CA GLY A 21 -10.49 16.53 -11.77
C GLY A 21 -9.51 16.50 -12.96
N ARG A 22 -9.02 17.68 -13.37
CA ARG A 22 -8.04 17.78 -14.46
C ARG A 22 -6.63 17.34 -14.09
N THR A 23 -6.27 17.34 -12.81
CA THR A 23 -4.93 16.99 -12.34
C THR A 23 -4.76 15.51 -12.08
N ILE A 24 -5.86 14.80 -11.83
CA ILE A 24 -5.84 13.38 -11.45
C ILE A 24 -5.33 12.47 -12.55
N ARG A 25 -5.50 12.88 -13.81
CA ARG A 25 -5.01 12.11 -14.93
C ARG A 25 -3.49 11.88 -14.85
N LYS A 26 -2.72 12.88 -14.47
CA LYS A 26 -1.26 12.78 -14.40
C LYS A 26 -0.77 11.75 -13.36
N PRO A 27 -1.26 11.75 -12.10
CA PRO A 27 -0.96 10.67 -11.18
C PRO A 27 -1.40 9.29 -11.70
N PHE A 28 -2.56 9.19 -12.34
CA PHE A 28 -3.02 7.94 -12.93
C PHE A 28 -2.11 7.47 -14.07
N ASP A 29 -1.75 8.35 -15.00
CA ASP A 29 -0.80 8.04 -16.09
C ASP A 29 0.56 7.61 -15.51
N TYR A 30 0.99 8.20 -14.40
CA TYR A 30 2.21 7.79 -13.69
C TYR A 30 2.07 6.36 -13.14
N ILE A 31 0.99 6.05 -12.44
CA ILE A 31 0.75 4.69 -11.91
C ILE A 31 0.73 3.68 -13.06
N HIS A 32 0.01 3.98 -14.13
CA HIS A 32 -0.03 3.13 -15.33
C HIS A 32 1.35 2.92 -15.94
N ALA A 33 2.19 3.97 -15.99
CA ALA A 33 3.56 3.88 -16.50
C ALA A 33 4.49 3.03 -15.62
N GLN A 34 4.11 2.78 -14.36
CA GLN A 34 4.87 1.92 -13.44
C GLN A 34 4.49 0.44 -13.53
N ARG A 35 3.57 0.04 -14.40
CA ARG A 35 3.21 -1.38 -14.57
C ARG A 35 4.44 -2.24 -14.83
N CYS A 36 4.63 -3.28 -14.01
CA CYS A 36 5.63 -4.31 -14.22
C CYS A 36 5.02 -5.47 -15.01
N GLY A 37 5.73 -6.02 -15.98
CA GLY A 37 5.25 -7.15 -16.77
C GLY A 37 4.34 -6.80 -17.96
N ASP A 38 4.06 -5.53 -18.21
CA ASP A 38 3.21 -5.06 -19.30
C ASP A 38 4.00 -4.28 -20.36
N HIS A 39 3.40 -4.13 -21.55
CA HIS A 39 3.85 -3.15 -22.53
C HIS A 39 3.13 -1.84 -22.29
N VAL A 40 3.86 -0.84 -21.84
CA VAL A 40 3.32 0.51 -21.66
C VAL A 40 3.82 1.41 -22.78
N PRO A 41 2.95 1.77 -23.77
CA PRO A 41 3.35 2.56 -24.91
C PRO A 41 4.05 3.85 -24.51
N PHE A 42 5.16 4.19 -25.19
CA PHE A 42 6.02 5.35 -24.95
C PHE A 42 6.90 5.28 -23.70
N TYR A 43 6.71 4.31 -22.79
CA TYR A 43 7.48 4.18 -21.56
C TYR A 43 8.43 2.98 -21.60
N HIS A 44 7.89 1.77 -21.73
CA HIS A 44 8.72 0.55 -21.77
C HIS A 44 8.01 -0.64 -22.43
N SER A 45 8.82 -1.59 -22.89
CA SER A 45 8.37 -2.92 -23.30
C SER A 45 8.03 -3.78 -22.07
N PRO A 46 7.42 -4.98 -22.24
CA PRO A 46 7.25 -5.92 -21.14
C PRO A 46 8.57 -6.19 -20.42
N CYS A 47 8.55 -6.13 -19.10
CA CYS A 47 9.72 -6.26 -18.24
C CYS A 47 9.48 -7.28 -17.13
N HIS A 48 10.55 -7.90 -16.62
CA HIS A 48 10.50 -8.77 -15.45
C HIS A 48 9.43 -9.87 -15.54
N LEU A 49 9.32 -10.48 -16.75
CA LEU A 49 8.43 -11.63 -16.96
C LEU A 49 8.97 -12.90 -16.28
N ASP A 50 10.20 -12.85 -15.81
CA ASP A 50 10.95 -13.83 -15.04
C ASP A 50 10.88 -13.61 -13.52
N ASP A 51 10.12 -12.64 -13.02
CA ASP A 51 9.91 -12.39 -11.59
C ASP A 51 9.18 -13.54 -10.89
N ALA A 52 9.73 -14.12 -9.87
CA ALA A 52 11.05 -13.97 -9.31
C ALA A 52 11.49 -15.29 -8.66
N VAL A 53 12.68 -15.36 -8.11
CA VAL A 53 13.14 -16.56 -7.39
C VAL A 53 13.32 -16.31 -5.91
N PHE A 54 13.15 -17.35 -5.08
CA PHE A 54 13.51 -17.28 -3.67
C PHE A 54 15.02 -17.29 -3.49
N ARG A 55 15.53 -16.35 -2.68
CA ARG A 55 16.98 -16.17 -2.46
C ARG A 55 17.69 -17.40 -1.88
N ASP A 56 17.01 -18.19 -1.06
CA ASP A 56 17.57 -19.32 -0.33
C ASP A 56 17.77 -20.59 -1.18
N ASN A 57 16.97 -20.76 -2.24
CA ASN A 57 16.94 -21.99 -3.02
C ASN A 57 16.80 -21.81 -4.53
N ASN A 58 16.76 -20.56 -5.02
CA ASN A 58 16.56 -20.19 -6.43
C ASN A 58 15.30 -20.81 -7.08
N LYS A 59 14.33 -21.19 -6.27
CA LYS A 59 13.06 -21.72 -6.80
C LYS A 59 12.22 -20.57 -7.33
N TYR A 60 11.76 -20.69 -8.54
CA TYR A 60 10.86 -19.71 -9.16
C TYR A 60 9.49 -19.69 -8.46
N CYS A 61 8.97 -18.50 -8.29
CA CYS A 61 7.61 -18.20 -7.85
C CYS A 61 7.08 -17.06 -8.70
N ASP A 62 5.97 -17.25 -9.38
CA ASP A 62 5.36 -16.21 -10.20
C ASP A 62 4.93 -15.02 -9.34
N THR A 63 5.67 -13.94 -9.46
CA THR A 63 5.36 -12.61 -8.89
C THR A 63 5.35 -11.53 -9.97
N VAL A 64 5.15 -11.92 -11.23
CA VAL A 64 5.02 -11.01 -12.37
C VAL A 64 3.78 -10.14 -12.19
N GLY A 65 3.88 -8.85 -12.56
CA GLY A 65 2.78 -7.89 -12.45
C GLY A 65 3.01 -6.84 -11.37
N GLY A 66 1.97 -6.11 -11.00
CA GLY A 66 2.05 -4.99 -10.07
C GLY A 66 2.69 -3.74 -10.69
N TRP A 67 3.24 -2.91 -9.82
CA TRP A 67 3.90 -1.66 -10.20
C TRP A 67 5.33 -1.60 -9.64
N HIS A 68 6.23 -0.96 -10.36
CA HIS A 68 7.49 -0.47 -9.81
C HIS A 68 7.17 0.67 -8.83
N ASP A 69 7.88 0.78 -7.72
CA ASP A 69 7.64 1.88 -6.78
C ASP A 69 8.33 3.18 -7.22
N ALA A 70 9.47 3.06 -7.88
CA ALA A 70 10.26 4.19 -8.35
C ALA A 70 11.10 3.84 -9.59
N GLY A 71 12.07 4.68 -9.94
CA GLY A 71 12.97 4.47 -11.07
C GLY A 71 14.01 3.37 -10.90
N ASP A 72 14.12 2.79 -9.70
CA ASP A 72 14.95 1.62 -9.40
C ASP A 72 14.29 0.29 -9.74
N LEU A 73 13.05 0.33 -10.24
CA LEU A 73 12.25 -0.81 -10.70
C LEU A 73 11.91 -1.84 -9.62
N ARG A 74 12.23 -1.58 -8.37
CA ARG A 74 11.90 -2.45 -7.24
C ARG A 74 10.39 -2.49 -7.01
N LYS A 75 9.89 -3.60 -6.50
CA LYS A 75 8.51 -3.73 -6.05
C LYS A 75 8.49 -3.86 -4.53
N TRP A 76 8.60 -2.72 -3.84
CA TRP A 76 8.32 -2.64 -2.41
C TRP A 76 6.83 -2.85 -2.18
N THR A 77 6.46 -3.96 -1.55
CA THR A 77 5.04 -4.37 -1.44
C THR A 77 4.20 -3.30 -0.74
N ALA A 78 4.63 -2.80 0.42
CA ALA A 78 3.91 -1.73 1.12
C ALA A 78 3.81 -0.45 0.28
N HIS A 79 4.91 0.00 -0.34
CA HIS A 79 4.89 1.26 -1.09
C HIS A 79 3.99 1.21 -2.32
N THR A 80 4.06 0.12 -3.06
CA THR A 80 3.24 -0.04 -4.26
C THR A 80 1.78 -0.30 -3.92
N MET A 81 1.51 -0.92 -2.77
CA MET A 81 0.14 -1.12 -2.28
C MET A 81 -0.56 0.20 -1.96
N MET A 82 0.18 1.23 -1.50
CA MET A 82 -0.36 2.58 -1.32
C MET A 82 -0.93 3.17 -2.62
N LEU A 83 -0.36 2.83 -3.78
CA LEU A 83 -0.94 3.23 -5.08
C LEU A 83 -2.32 2.59 -5.28
N GLY A 84 -2.43 1.31 -4.97
CA GLY A 84 -3.71 0.58 -5.04
C GLY A 84 -4.75 1.13 -4.04
N ILE A 85 -4.33 1.44 -2.82
CA ILE A 85 -5.19 2.06 -1.80
C ILE A 85 -5.71 3.42 -2.29
N ALA A 86 -4.83 4.25 -2.86
CA ALA A 86 -5.22 5.54 -3.42
C ALA A 86 -6.23 5.40 -4.56
N LEU A 87 -5.99 4.50 -5.51
CA LEU A 87 -6.93 4.20 -6.60
C LEU A 87 -8.28 3.69 -6.08
N ASN A 88 -8.26 2.87 -5.03
CA ASN A 88 -9.47 2.35 -4.42
C ASN A 88 -10.31 3.47 -3.78
N HIS A 89 -9.67 4.39 -3.05
CA HIS A 89 -10.34 5.58 -2.54
C HIS A 89 -10.94 6.42 -3.66
N LEU A 90 -10.20 6.66 -4.75
CA LEU A 90 -10.70 7.38 -5.91
C LEU A 90 -11.96 6.72 -6.49
N LYS A 91 -11.93 5.39 -6.66
CA LYS A 91 -13.09 4.65 -7.17
C LYS A 91 -14.31 4.78 -6.25
N ARG A 92 -14.11 4.79 -4.93
CA ARG A 92 -15.19 4.92 -3.94
C ARG A 92 -15.81 6.31 -3.89
N ILE A 93 -15.08 7.37 -4.23
CA ILE A 93 -15.61 8.75 -4.29
C ILE A 93 -16.69 8.88 -5.37
N ASN A 94 -16.68 8.02 -6.39
CA ASN A 94 -17.68 7.95 -7.45
C ASN A 94 -18.03 9.31 -8.11
N ASP A 95 -17.03 10.18 -8.23
CA ASP A 95 -17.20 11.48 -8.86
C ASP A 95 -17.25 11.32 -10.40
N PRO A 96 -18.29 11.83 -11.09
CA PRO A 96 -18.38 11.74 -12.54
C PRO A 96 -17.21 12.41 -13.28
N ASP A 97 -16.54 13.38 -12.67
CA ASP A 97 -15.36 14.03 -13.26
C ASP A 97 -14.14 13.10 -13.34
N TRP A 98 -14.09 12.04 -12.53
CA TRP A 98 -13.09 10.98 -12.60
C TRP A 98 -13.26 10.04 -13.79
N ARG A 99 -14.44 10.09 -14.46
CA ARG A 99 -14.75 9.24 -15.62
C ARG A 99 -14.13 9.72 -16.93
N VAL A 100 -13.46 10.87 -16.92
CA VAL A 100 -12.78 11.45 -18.09
C VAL A 100 -11.39 10.81 -18.26
N PHE A 101 -11.27 9.51 -17.99
CA PHE A 101 -10.06 8.77 -18.35
C PHE A 101 -10.11 8.39 -19.82
N ASP A 102 -8.97 8.57 -20.49
CA ASP A 102 -8.76 8.10 -21.84
C ASP A 102 -9.04 6.59 -21.91
N PRO A 103 -9.95 6.13 -22.76
CA PRO A 103 -10.19 4.70 -22.93
C PRO A 103 -8.95 3.88 -23.30
N ALA A 104 -7.89 4.51 -23.83
CA ALA A 104 -6.64 3.86 -24.15
C ALA A 104 -5.85 3.39 -22.89
N HIS A 105 -6.09 4.01 -21.74
CA HIS A 105 -5.41 3.67 -20.47
C HIS A 105 -6.26 2.81 -19.54
N GLY A 106 -7.47 2.40 -19.95
CA GLY A 106 -8.41 1.69 -19.09
C GLY A 106 -9.03 2.56 -18.00
N ASP A 107 -9.87 1.94 -17.19
CA ASP A 107 -10.48 2.58 -16.03
C ASP A 107 -9.73 2.22 -14.72
N ILE A 108 -10.07 2.92 -13.63
CA ILE A 108 -9.49 2.67 -12.30
C ILE A 108 -9.69 1.22 -11.86
N SER A 109 -10.80 0.57 -12.24
CA SER A 109 -11.06 -0.83 -11.91
C SER A 109 -10.06 -1.78 -12.54
N ASN A 110 -9.72 -1.54 -13.81
CA ASN A 110 -8.74 -2.36 -14.54
C ASN A 110 -7.34 -2.15 -13.96
N GLU A 111 -6.99 -0.90 -13.63
CA GLU A 111 -5.69 -0.59 -13.02
C GLU A 111 -5.55 -1.22 -11.63
N LEU A 112 -6.60 -1.13 -10.80
CA LEU A 112 -6.65 -1.80 -9.50
C LEU A 112 -6.46 -3.32 -9.62
N LYS A 113 -7.19 -3.96 -10.54
CA LYS A 113 -7.07 -5.41 -10.76
C LYS A 113 -5.70 -5.80 -11.28
N TRP A 114 -5.11 -4.96 -12.16
CA TRP A 114 -3.75 -5.19 -12.64
C TRP A 114 -2.73 -5.21 -11.50
N GLY A 115 -2.69 -4.14 -10.71
CA GLY A 115 -1.75 -4.06 -9.59
C GLY A 115 -1.96 -5.15 -8.56
N ASN A 116 -3.22 -5.48 -8.26
CA ASN A 116 -3.57 -6.48 -7.27
C ASN A 116 -3.17 -7.91 -7.66
N GLN A 117 -3.00 -8.22 -8.93
CA GLN A 117 -2.49 -9.54 -9.35
C GLN A 117 -1.14 -9.86 -8.70
N TYR A 118 -0.25 -8.88 -8.61
CA TYR A 118 1.03 -9.03 -7.92
C TYR A 118 0.84 -9.33 -6.43
N PHE A 119 0.03 -8.56 -5.74
CA PHE A 119 -0.17 -8.72 -4.30
C PHE A 119 -0.77 -10.08 -3.95
N LEU A 120 -1.73 -10.55 -4.73
CA LEU A 120 -2.31 -11.89 -4.57
C LEU A 120 -1.28 -13.01 -4.80
N LYS A 121 -0.37 -12.84 -5.77
CA LYS A 121 0.74 -13.78 -6.02
C LYS A 121 1.83 -13.70 -4.95
N ALA A 122 2.03 -12.52 -4.35
CA ALA A 122 2.99 -12.32 -3.27
C ALA A 122 2.53 -12.90 -1.92
N GLN A 123 1.32 -13.43 -1.83
CA GLN A 123 0.80 -14.12 -0.65
C GLN A 123 1.18 -15.61 -0.67
N SER A 124 1.96 -16.04 0.31
CA SER A 124 2.33 -17.46 0.49
C SER A 124 1.14 -18.34 0.91
N GLU A 125 1.35 -19.65 0.90
CA GLU A 125 0.35 -20.60 1.39
C GLU A 125 0.01 -20.41 2.87
N SER A 126 0.98 -19.96 3.69
CA SER A 126 0.76 -19.67 5.12
C SER A 126 0.05 -18.35 5.39
N GLY A 127 -0.15 -17.50 4.38
CA GLY A 127 -0.73 -16.16 4.53
C GLY A 127 0.31 -15.04 4.71
N LEU A 128 1.61 -15.37 4.82
CA LEU A 128 2.68 -14.36 4.77
C LEU A 128 2.67 -13.66 3.41
N VAL A 129 2.62 -12.34 3.40
CA VAL A 129 2.83 -11.51 2.19
C VAL A 129 4.30 -11.13 2.12
N TYR A 130 4.92 -11.34 0.96
CA TYR A 130 6.34 -11.06 0.75
C TYR A 130 6.63 -9.57 0.83
N HIS A 131 7.79 -9.24 1.40
CA HIS A 131 8.16 -7.87 1.70
C HIS A 131 8.46 -7.06 0.43
N ASP A 132 9.22 -7.62 -0.50
CA ASP A 132 9.56 -6.99 -1.78
C ASP A 132 10.08 -8.00 -2.81
N VAL A 133 10.13 -7.54 -4.06
CA VAL A 133 10.86 -8.19 -5.16
C VAL A 133 11.85 -7.19 -5.73
N ALA A 134 13.14 -7.56 -5.73
CA ALA A 134 14.22 -6.70 -6.18
C ALA A 134 15.36 -7.49 -6.79
N GLY A 135 16.14 -6.85 -7.68
CA GLY A 135 17.42 -7.37 -8.17
C GLY A 135 18.55 -7.07 -7.19
N GLY A 136 19.51 -7.98 -7.08
CA GLY A 136 20.76 -7.77 -6.41
C GLY A 136 20.78 -7.80 -4.89
N VAL A 137 21.86 -7.27 -4.33
CA VAL A 137 22.10 -7.14 -2.90
C VAL A 137 21.79 -5.71 -2.49
N GLU A 138 21.20 -5.55 -1.31
CA GLU A 138 20.90 -4.23 -0.76
C GLU A 138 22.16 -3.34 -0.76
N GLY A 139 22.03 -2.15 -1.34
CA GLY A 139 23.08 -1.13 -1.37
C GLY A 139 24.07 -1.19 -2.55
N ASP A 140 23.94 -2.12 -3.48
CA ASP A 140 24.85 -2.24 -4.64
C ASP A 140 24.30 -1.62 -5.94
N ASN A 141 23.17 -0.90 -5.91
CA ASN A 141 22.43 -0.35 -7.06
C ASN A 141 21.93 -1.40 -8.06
N SER A 142 21.92 -2.67 -7.70
CA SER A 142 21.41 -3.73 -8.57
C SER A 142 19.88 -3.76 -8.64
N ASP A 143 19.19 -2.96 -7.83
CA ASP A 143 17.74 -2.77 -7.89
C ASP A 143 17.31 -2.17 -9.23
N ASN A 144 18.15 -1.41 -9.89
CA ASN A 144 17.94 -0.82 -11.23
C ASN A 144 18.13 -1.82 -12.38
N ARG A 145 17.83 -3.07 -12.15
CA ARG A 145 18.09 -4.10 -13.14
C ARG A 145 16.88 -4.36 -14.03
N TRP A 146 17.06 -4.17 -15.32
CA TRP A 146 16.22 -4.78 -16.34
C TRP A 146 16.66 -6.23 -16.52
N THR A 147 15.75 -7.18 -16.38
CA THR A 147 16.02 -8.59 -16.63
C THR A 147 15.82 -8.92 -18.10
N ASN A 148 16.33 -10.09 -18.53
CA ASN A 148 16.17 -10.56 -19.89
C ASN A 148 14.85 -11.30 -20.13
N ASN A 149 14.01 -11.44 -19.11
CA ASN A 149 12.74 -12.15 -19.09
C ASN A 149 12.88 -13.69 -19.27
N ILE A 150 14.02 -14.28 -18.90
CA ILE A 150 14.28 -15.73 -18.98
C ILE A 150 14.45 -16.29 -17.58
N ILE A 151 13.51 -17.12 -17.14
CA ILE A 151 13.50 -17.72 -15.80
C ILE A 151 14.70 -18.67 -15.63
N GLY A 152 15.41 -18.56 -14.52
CA GLY A 152 16.42 -19.51 -14.06
C GLY A 152 17.84 -19.16 -14.45
N ASP A 153 18.11 -17.91 -14.79
CA ASP A 153 19.47 -17.47 -15.10
C ASP A 153 20.00 -16.44 -14.07
N GLY A 154 21.14 -15.80 -14.38
CA GLY A 154 21.88 -15.01 -13.41
C GLY A 154 21.34 -13.61 -13.14
N ASP A 155 20.29 -13.17 -13.85
CA ASP A 155 19.70 -11.84 -13.67
C ASP A 155 18.29 -11.85 -13.05
N ASP A 156 17.78 -13.04 -12.68
CA ASP A 156 16.51 -13.18 -11.97
C ASP A 156 16.48 -12.34 -10.69
N ARG A 157 15.36 -11.65 -10.46
CA ARG A 157 15.17 -10.91 -9.22
C ARG A 157 14.78 -11.84 -8.07
N HIS A 158 14.98 -11.36 -6.84
CA HIS A 158 14.77 -12.15 -5.63
C HIS A 158 13.55 -11.68 -4.84
N ILE A 159 12.85 -12.66 -4.29
CA ILE A 159 11.76 -12.45 -3.34
C ILE A 159 12.35 -12.33 -1.94
N ASN A 160 12.00 -11.26 -1.24
CA ASN A 160 12.28 -11.09 0.17
C ASN A 160 11.09 -11.60 1.00
N THR A 161 11.31 -12.66 1.75
CA THR A 161 10.29 -13.32 2.58
C THR A 161 10.32 -12.86 4.04
N MET A 162 11.02 -11.76 4.36
CA MET A 162 11.04 -11.20 5.70
C MET A 162 9.63 -10.81 6.15
N HIS A 163 9.29 -11.16 7.39
CA HIS A 163 8.05 -10.69 7.99
C HIS A 163 8.16 -9.19 8.31
N ASP A 164 7.19 -8.43 7.83
CA ASP A 164 6.98 -7.04 8.19
C ASP A 164 5.50 -6.84 8.56
N GLY A 165 5.23 -6.42 9.80
CA GLY A 165 3.85 -6.28 10.30
C GLY A 165 3.06 -5.23 9.54
N VAL A 166 3.70 -4.15 9.07
CA VAL A 166 3.05 -3.11 8.25
C VAL A 166 2.56 -3.72 6.94
N VAL A 167 3.43 -4.45 6.22
CA VAL A 167 3.06 -5.12 4.96
C VAL A 167 1.86 -6.04 5.15
N GLN A 168 1.84 -6.84 6.25
CA GLN A 168 0.74 -7.78 6.47
C GLN A 168 -0.59 -7.05 6.71
N TRP A 169 -0.62 -6.06 7.61
CA TRP A 169 -1.85 -5.35 7.94
C TRP A 169 -2.30 -4.42 6.81
N GLU A 170 -1.38 -3.82 6.08
CA GLU A 170 -1.69 -3.05 4.89
C GLU A 170 -2.34 -3.93 3.81
N PHE A 171 -1.84 -5.15 3.60
CA PHE A 171 -2.45 -6.13 2.69
C PHE A 171 -3.87 -6.50 3.14
N VAL A 172 -4.08 -6.80 4.43
CA VAL A 172 -5.44 -7.07 4.95
C VAL A 172 -6.37 -5.88 4.69
N TYR A 173 -5.89 -4.66 4.91
CA TYR A 173 -6.64 -3.44 4.62
C TYR A 173 -7.00 -3.33 3.14
N PHE A 174 -6.01 -3.42 2.26
CA PHE A 174 -6.18 -3.26 0.81
C PHE A 174 -7.12 -4.32 0.21
N GLU A 175 -6.92 -5.58 0.57
CA GLU A 175 -7.78 -6.66 0.07
C GLU A 175 -9.21 -6.56 0.60
N SER A 176 -9.39 -6.12 1.85
CA SER A 176 -10.73 -5.84 2.39
C SER A 176 -11.40 -4.67 1.66
N MET A 177 -10.64 -3.62 1.33
CA MET A 177 -11.14 -2.53 0.49
C MET A 177 -11.57 -3.01 -0.88
N ASN A 178 -10.75 -3.85 -1.56
CA ASN A 178 -11.09 -4.43 -2.85
C ASN A 178 -12.35 -5.28 -2.77
N ALA A 179 -12.47 -6.12 -1.73
CA ALA A 179 -13.66 -6.94 -1.51
C ALA A 179 -14.94 -6.09 -1.44
N LEU A 180 -14.91 -4.99 -0.70
CA LEU A 180 -16.06 -4.07 -0.59
C LEU A 180 -16.33 -3.29 -1.88
N THR A 181 -15.27 -2.82 -2.54
CA THR A 181 -15.37 -1.99 -3.74
C THR A 181 -15.93 -2.74 -4.93
N PHE A 182 -15.63 -4.03 -5.03
CA PHE A 182 -16.08 -4.88 -6.13
C PHE A 182 -17.29 -5.77 -5.79
N ALA A 183 -17.84 -5.65 -4.58
CA ALA A 183 -18.92 -6.54 -4.11
C ALA A 183 -20.11 -6.65 -5.08
N GLU A 184 -20.52 -5.53 -5.67
CA GLU A 184 -21.65 -5.49 -6.63
C GLU A 184 -21.19 -5.67 -8.08
N SER A 185 -20.06 -5.07 -8.48
CA SER A 185 -19.63 -5.02 -9.88
C SER A 185 -18.88 -6.28 -10.34
N ASP A 186 -18.21 -6.99 -9.42
CA ASP A 186 -17.52 -8.24 -9.67
C ASP A 186 -17.46 -9.10 -8.39
N PRO A 187 -18.56 -9.78 -8.03
CA PRO A 187 -18.65 -10.58 -6.80
C PRO A 187 -17.61 -11.71 -6.71
N TYR A 188 -17.19 -12.26 -7.86
CA TYR A 188 -16.17 -13.30 -7.90
C TYR A 188 -14.80 -12.76 -7.47
N TYR A 189 -14.40 -11.62 -8.03
CA TYR A 189 -13.16 -10.95 -7.64
C TYR A 189 -13.21 -10.45 -6.19
N SER A 190 -14.35 -9.92 -5.76
CA SER A 190 -14.60 -9.54 -4.36
C SER A 190 -14.35 -10.71 -3.40
N ASP A 191 -14.81 -11.92 -3.74
CA ASP A 191 -14.62 -13.11 -2.90
C ASP A 191 -13.15 -13.56 -2.83
N ILE A 192 -12.42 -13.45 -3.95
CA ILE A 192 -10.96 -13.70 -3.97
C ILE A 192 -10.24 -12.75 -3.01
N CYS A 193 -10.50 -11.45 -3.10
CA CYS A 193 -9.89 -10.44 -2.23
C CYS A 193 -10.23 -10.69 -0.75
N LYS A 194 -11.49 -10.97 -0.45
CA LYS A 194 -11.93 -11.28 0.91
C LYS A 194 -11.21 -12.50 1.49
N LYS A 195 -11.06 -13.57 0.72
CA LYS A 195 -10.33 -14.78 1.15
C LYS A 195 -8.85 -14.49 1.37
N ALA A 196 -8.23 -13.69 0.50
CA ALA A 196 -6.85 -13.27 0.66
C ALA A 196 -6.66 -12.43 1.94
N ALA A 197 -7.55 -11.47 2.19
CA ALA A 197 -7.54 -10.68 3.42
C ALA A 197 -7.64 -11.56 4.68
N LEU A 198 -8.61 -12.48 4.72
CA LEU A 198 -8.78 -13.40 5.85
C LEU A 198 -7.56 -14.27 6.09
N LYS A 199 -6.95 -14.79 5.03
CA LYS A 199 -5.76 -15.66 5.13
C LYS A 199 -4.56 -14.92 5.73
N THR A 200 -4.29 -13.67 5.30
CA THR A 200 -3.22 -12.87 5.90
C THR A 200 -3.59 -12.37 7.30
N TYR A 201 -4.84 -12.07 7.57
CA TYR A 201 -5.32 -11.76 8.92
C TYR A 201 -5.02 -12.89 9.90
N GLU A 202 -5.35 -14.14 9.57
CA GLU A 202 -5.03 -15.31 10.40
C GLU A 202 -3.53 -15.44 10.63
N TYR A 203 -2.71 -15.25 9.61
CA TYR A 203 -1.25 -15.23 9.74
C TYR A 203 -0.78 -14.10 10.67
N ALA A 204 -1.27 -12.89 10.47
CA ALA A 204 -0.87 -11.70 11.24
C ALA A 204 -1.21 -11.84 12.74
N LEU A 205 -2.32 -12.49 13.07
CA LEU A 205 -2.68 -12.78 14.46
C LEU A 205 -1.66 -13.68 15.19
N THR A 206 -0.84 -14.44 14.48
CA THR A 206 0.21 -15.27 15.09
C THR A 206 1.45 -14.47 15.50
N LYS A 207 1.50 -13.18 15.17
CA LYS A 207 2.66 -12.29 15.40
C LYS A 207 2.35 -11.29 16.50
N GLU A 208 3.37 -10.98 17.26
CA GLU A 208 3.27 -9.94 18.29
C GLU A 208 3.21 -8.56 17.61
N LEU A 209 2.31 -7.71 18.10
CA LEU A 209 2.15 -6.32 17.70
C LEU A 209 2.65 -5.42 18.81
N SER A 210 3.73 -4.69 18.57
CA SER A 210 4.30 -3.75 19.53
C SER A 210 4.47 -2.33 19.00
N LYS A 211 4.72 -2.18 17.69
CA LYS A 211 4.98 -0.89 17.08
C LYS A 211 3.68 -0.14 16.79
N CYS A 212 3.69 1.16 17.07
CA CYS A 212 2.54 2.05 16.85
C CYS A 212 2.02 2.00 15.41
N GLU A 213 2.91 2.00 14.42
CA GLU A 213 2.56 1.96 13.00
C GLU A 213 1.84 0.65 12.63
N GLU A 214 2.38 -0.49 13.08
CA GLU A 214 1.75 -1.80 12.85
C GLU A 214 0.36 -1.89 13.50
N ILE A 215 0.22 -1.35 14.72
CA ILE A 215 -1.06 -1.32 15.45
C ILE A 215 -2.07 -0.42 14.72
N ALA A 216 -1.62 0.74 14.21
CA ALA A 216 -2.47 1.66 13.45
C ALA A 216 -2.99 1.01 12.15
N TRP A 217 -2.11 0.33 11.39
CA TRP A 217 -2.51 -0.43 10.22
C TRP A 217 -3.47 -1.58 10.58
N ALA A 218 -3.24 -2.27 11.70
CA ALA A 218 -4.15 -3.31 12.17
C ALA A 218 -5.55 -2.77 12.46
N VAL A 219 -5.67 -1.60 13.08
CA VAL A 219 -6.97 -0.95 13.34
C VAL A 219 -7.69 -0.61 12.04
N LEU A 220 -7.00 -0.03 11.05
CA LEU A 220 -7.57 0.27 9.73
C LEU A 220 -8.02 -1.00 9.02
N ALA A 221 -7.17 -2.02 9.01
CA ALA A 221 -7.43 -3.30 8.37
C ALA A 221 -8.64 -4.04 8.98
N LEU A 222 -8.68 -4.11 10.30
CA LEU A 222 -9.77 -4.79 11.01
C LEU A 222 -11.11 -4.09 10.81
N LYS A 223 -11.13 -2.76 10.72
CA LYS A 223 -12.33 -1.99 10.41
C LYS A 223 -12.89 -2.33 9.02
N GLU A 224 -12.04 -2.37 7.99
CA GLU A 224 -12.47 -2.71 6.64
C GLU A 224 -12.83 -4.20 6.53
N LEU A 225 -12.06 -5.08 7.17
CA LEU A 225 -12.33 -6.52 7.17
C LEU A 225 -13.64 -6.85 7.89
N TYR A 226 -13.94 -6.21 9.01
CA TYR A 226 -15.23 -6.31 9.67
C TYR A 226 -16.36 -5.86 8.75
N SER A 227 -16.19 -4.75 8.06
CA SER A 227 -17.18 -4.26 7.09
C SER A 227 -17.43 -5.24 5.94
N ALA A 228 -16.41 -6.01 5.53
CA ALA A 228 -16.50 -6.99 4.45
C ALA A 228 -17.07 -8.36 4.89
N THR A 229 -16.98 -8.68 6.20
CA THR A 229 -17.32 -10.01 6.70
C THR A 229 -18.51 -10.04 7.66
N GLY A 230 -18.69 -8.98 8.46
CA GLY A 230 -19.67 -8.96 9.56
C GLY A 230 -19.30 -9.90 10.73
N ASP A 231 -18.06 -10.37 10.85
CA ASP A 231 -17.64 -11.33 11.87
C ASP A 231 -17.35 -10.63 13.21
N ASP A 232 -18.12 -10.96 14.24
CA ASP A 232 -17.99 -10.39 15.59
C ASP A 232 -16.61 -10.67 16.24
N LYS A 233 -15.89 -11.71 15.83
CA LYS A 233 -14.52 -11.95 16.29
C LYS A 233 -13.58 -10.86 15.79
N ILE A 234 -13.74 -10.45 14.53
CA ILE A 234 -12.95 -9.35 13.96
C ILE A 234 -13.31 -8.04 14.65
N LEU A 235 -14.59 -7.81 14.97
CA LEU A 235 -14.99 -6.64 15.75
C LEU A 235 -14.32 -6.61 17.12
N SER A 236 -14.27 -7.75 17.82
CA SER A 236 -13.61 -7.86 19.13
C SER A 236 -12.11 -7.56 19.04
N GLU A 237 -11.44 -8.04 17.98
CA GLU A 237 -10.03 -7.72 17.71
C GLU A 237 -9.84 -6.23 17.38
N LEU A 238 -10.74 -5.64 16.59
CA LEU A 238 -10.73 -4.20 16.28
C LEU A 238 -10.80 -3.36 17.57
N GLU A 239 -11.71 -3.69 18.47
CA GLU A 239 -11.85 -2.99 19.75
C GLU A 239 -10.57 -3.13 20.59
N SER A 240 -10.00 -4.35 20.65
CA SER A 240 -8.76 -4.63 21.38
C SER A 240 -7.59 -3.81 20.84
N LYS A 241 -7.36 -3.83 19.50
CA LYS A 241 -6.25 -3.08 18.88
C LYS A 241 -6.46 -1.57 18.95
N THR A 242 -7.72 -1.11 18.87
CA THR A 242 -8.04 0.32 19.08
C THR A 242 -7.69 0.78 20.49
N LYS A 243 -8.02 -0.01 21.52
CA LYS A 243 -7.63 0.30 22.90
C LYS A 243 -6.11 0.31 23.05
N LEU A 244 -5.41 -0.64 22.43
CA LEU A 244 -3.95 -0.69 22.44
C LEU A 244 -3.35 0.55 21.77
N LEU A 245 -3.83 0.95 20.57
CA LEU A 245 -3.38 2.15 19.87
C LEU A 245 -3.60 3.41 20.71
N LEU A 246 -4.80 3.57 21.30
CA LEU A 246 -5.10 4.71 22.15
C LEU A 246 -4.24 4.74 23.43
N SER A 247 -3.83 3.57 23.94
CA SER A 247 -2.90 3.51 25.07
C SER A 247 -1.51 4.05 24.76
N LEU A 248 -1.12 4.11 23.48
CA LEU A 248 0.15 4.70 23.03
C LEU A 248 0.08 6.21 22.89
N GLN A 249 -1.12 6.81 22.93
CA GLN A 249 -1.26 8.26 22.86
C GLN A 249 -0.95 8.88 24.22
N GLU A 250 -0.04 9.85 24.21
CA GLU A 250 0.31 10.59 25.43
C GLU A 250 -0.69 11.72 25.67
N ASN A 251 -1.20 11.80 26.89
CA ASN A 251 -2.22 12.78 27.27
C ASN A 251 -1.78 13.74 28.39
N ASP A 252 -0.68 13.48 29.08
CA ASP A 252 -0.26 14.27 30.24
C ASP A 252 1.27 14.46 30.36
N PHE A 253 1.99 14.54 29.24
CA PHE A 253 3.43 14.77 29.26
C PHE A 253 3.75 16.23 29.56
N LYS A 254 4.59 16.48 30.59
CA LYS A 254 5.03 17.82 30.98
C LYS A 254 6.46 18.08 30.52
N PHE A 255 6.62 19.13 29.74
CA PHE A 255 7.91 19.64 29.31
C PHE A 255 7.96 21.15 29.49
N ASP A 256 8.97 21.65 30.22
CA ASP A 256 9.19 23.08 30.48
C ASP A 256 7.90 23.80 30.94
N GLN A 257 7.22 23.24 31.95
CA GLN A 257 5.94 23.70 32.49
C GLN A 257 4.77 23.73 31.52
N LYS A 258 4.95 23.26 30.29
CA LYS A 258 3.89 23.07 29.28
C LYS A 258 3.40 21.63 29.29
N ASN A 259 2.09 21.48 29.17
CA ASN A 259 1.50 20.18 28.98
C ASN A 259 1.48 19.88 27.47
N LEU A 260 2.26 18.88 27.03
CA LEU A 260 2.28 18.36 25.65
C LEU A 260 1.45 17.07 25.62
N ARG A 261 0.47 17.03 24.73
CA ARG A 261 -0.44 15.90 24.62
C ARG A 261 -0.84 15.64 23.17
N GLY A 262 -1.26 14.41 22.89
CA GLY A 262 -1.81 14.01 21.61
C GLY A 262 -0.79 13.39 20.66
N PHE A 263 0.50 13.33 21.02
CA PHE A 263 1.49 12.54 20.27
C PHE A 263 1.41 11.06 20.66
N PHE A 264 1.97 10.20 19.83
CA PHE A 264 2.04 8.77 20.09
C PHE A 264 3.47 8.34 20.43
N TYR A 265 3.59 7.30 21.24
CA TYR A 265 4.84 6.57 21.41
C TYR A 265 5.10 5.62 20.25
N ALA A 266 6.38 5.35 19.95
CA ALA A 266 6.79 4.51 18.83
C ALA A 266 6.34 3.05 18.98
N ASP A 267 6.31 2.58 20.23
CA ASP A 267 5.94 1.21 20.57
C ASP A 267 5.35 1.09 22.00
N THR A 268 4.98 -0.12 22.36
CA THR A 268 4.37 -0.44 23.65
C THR A 268 5.31 -0.24 24.85
N SER A 269 6.63 -0.12 24.65
CA SER A 269 7.59 0.19 25.71
C SER A 269 7.54 1.66 26.16
N LYS A 270 7.00 2.55 25.30
CA LYS A 270 6.88 3.99 25.52
C LYS A 270 8.20 4.71 25.82
N ASN A 271 9.30 4.17 25.32
CA ASN A 271 10.62 4.75 25.51
C ASN A 271 10.95 5.84 24.49
N ASP A 272 10.31 5.84 23.34
CA ASP A 272 10.56 6.77 22.24
C ASP A 272 9.23 7.27 21.63
N PHE A 273 9.28 8.45 21.01
CA PHE A 273 8.13 9.00 20.31
C PHE A 273 8.00 8.40 18.92
N PHE A 274 6.74 8.25 18.47
CA PHE A 274 6.50 7.88 17.09
C PHE A 274 7.03 8.96 16.16
N ARG A 275 7.87 8.56 15.23
CA ARG A 275 8.41 9.41 14.16
C ARG A 275 8.19 8.67 12.85
N ASN A 276 7.94 9.40 11.79
CA ASN A 276 7.93 8.78 10.48
C ASN A 276 9.32 8.16 10.22
N PRO A 277 9.44 6.84 10.12
CA PRO A 277 10.75 6.19 10.03
C PRO A 277 11.52 6.57 8.76
N ARG A 278 10.84 7.05 7.71
CA ARG A 278 11.48 7.37 6.44
C ARG A 278 12.14 8.73 6.40
N ASP A 279 11.55 9.71 7.05
CA ASP A 279 11.96 11.11 6.85
C ASP A 279 12.65 11.69 8.07
N GLY A 280 12.79 10.93 9.17
CA GLY A 280 13.17 11.50 10.45
C GLY A 280 12.23 12.66 10.83
N GLY A 281 11.08 12.70 10.17
CA GLY A 281 10.14 13.81 10.23
C GLY A 281 9.51 13.92 11.59
N ILE A 282 9.28 15.15 11.97
CA ILE A 282 8.45 15.48 13.12
C ILE A 282 7.02 15.04 12.79
N PRO A 283 6.32 14.38 13.71
CA PRO A 283 4.92 14.01 13.53
C PRO A 283 4.04 15.24 13.30
#